data_3772070b25bc805f185eccae06042258
#
_entry.id   3772070b25bc805f185eccae06042258
#
_cell.length_a   1.000
_cell.length_b   1.000
_cell.length_c   1.000
_cell.angle_alpha   90.00
_cell.angle_beta   90.00
_cell.angle_gamma   90.00
#
_symmetry.space_group_name_H-M   'P 1'
#
loop_
_entity.id
_entity.type
_entity.pdbx_description
1 polymer ?
#
loop_
_entity_poly.entity_id
_entity_poly.type
_entity_poly.pdbx_seq_one_letter_code
_entity_poly.pdbx_strand_id
1 'polypeptide(L)'
;MELKLTPAGQYNCERNGEANQYIFEKRGGEIFFRIDKKIPQECRYFAFDIENKEDFSVRVEIRFYKGEVGDTSELYGKSPDFSITTGVLPFISTTAEIPLSYLGGNQLFGERRKGLLKTVVNGNRIDPAEITHVGIHMARCHIEPTLGVGGARFASGPTVQPDFSFDTLIDEFGQWNEKSWKTKTHSHEELKEYLDGELLKAEAFLAGYNDGFYGQGEAVFEATGYFRLEKTEKTPEGGFVMVTPDGREFFGFGCDCVGINVTGPLEDGKTHNFLEENLRGVWGESYYDKWSLLTKYRLIKWGINTIAAWSDLNFAKKSKIPYVTIFNNYPTTKNCVYRDFPDVFSEEYRENSKIYAQALSEFKGDPYLIGYFMSNEPNWAFVWKLNLGYETFISPKTTHSKKKLIEFLEQEYGCIASLNSDFGTQFGDFDDILNAGLDTKISAEALEELDKFTKILIREYIKVPASALKEVDAHHLNLGIRYAYISNEDLFEGKEFFDVFSINCYDDHCEKAVKNVFEKSQMPVMVGEFHFGALDAGLPATGIRGVASQTERGKAISAYVNNAKNIGCCVGVHYFQLNDQPYLGRFDGENYNIGLVDVCCREYTEVTDIISPVSRIPAIFF
;
A
#
# COMPACT_ATOMS: atom_id res chain seq x y z
N MET A 1 23.62 26.27 8.70
CA MET A 1 24.91 25.54 8.54
C MET A 1 24.69 24.45 7.51
N GLU A 2 25.64 24.21 6.64
CA GLU A 2 25.61 23.12 5.66
C GLU A 2 26.87 22.29 5.72
N LEU A 3 26.74 20.98 5.61
CA LEU A 3 27.85 20.06 5.37
C LEU A 3 27.67 19.50 3.94
N LYS A 4 28.44 20.03 2.99
CA LYS A 4 28.45 19.52 1.61
C LYS A 4 29.16 18.17 1.54
N LEU A 5 28.64 17.26 0.74
CA LEU A 5 29.20 15.93 0.54
C LEU A 5 30.08 15.90 -0.71
N THR A 6 31.07 15.03 -0.68
CA THR A 6 32.02 14.84 -1.78
C THR A 6 31.53 13.67 -2.65
N PRO A 7 31.37 13.85 -3.99
CA PRO A 7 31.15 12.72 -4.90
C PRO A 7 32.26 11.68 -4.75
N ALA A 8 31.90 10.41 -4.58
CA ALA A 8 32.84 9.33 -4.27
C ALA A 8 32.90 8.23 -5.32
N GLY A 9 31.85 8.07 -6.13
CA GLY A 9 31.80 7.08 -7.21
C GLY A 9 30.46 7.06 -7.91
N GLN A 10 30.41 6.39 -9.06
CA GLN A 10 29.20 6.19 -9.84
C GLN A 10 29.26 4.82 -10.54
N TYR A 11 28.12 4.11 -10.56
CA TYR A 11 28.03 2.76 -11.10
C TYR A 11 26.77 2.62 -11.95
N ASN A 12 26.93 2.01 -13.13
CA ASN A 12 25.88 1.86 -14.14
C ASN A 12 25.17 3.19 -14.47
N CYS A 13 25.91 4.29 -14.41
CA CYS A 13 25.48 5.59 -14.90
C CYS A 13 26.71 6.36 -15.40
N GLU A 14 26.53 7.14 -16.46
CA GLU A 14 27.58 7.96 -17.06
C GLU A 14 27.28 9.44 -16.89
N ARG A 15 28.30 10.23 -16.61
CA ARG A 15 28.20 11.68 -16.57
C ARG A 15 28.07 12.24 -17.98
N ASN A 16 26.97 12.92 -18.26
CA ASN A 16 26.70 13.51 -19.57
C ASN A 16 27.23 14.93 -19.63
N GLY A 17 28.49 15.13 -20.04
CA GLY A 17 29.13 16.40 -20.44
C GLY A 17 28.85 17.66 -19.61
N GLU A 18 27.64 17.87 -19.17
CA GLU A 18 27.20 18.94 -18.28
C GLU A 18 27.46 18.58 -16.82
N ALA A 19 27.78 19.58 -16.01
CA ALA A 19 27.96 19.38 -14.58
C ALA A 19 26.65 18.84 -13.95
N ASN A 20 26.75 17.71 -13.23
CA ASN A 20 25.64 17.09 -12.50
C ASN A 20 24.54 16.40 -13.33
N GLN A 21 24.74 16.16 -14.61
CA GLN A 21 23.84 15.34 -15.43
C GLN A 21 24.37 13.90 -15.53
N TYR A 22 23.48 12.91 -15.36
CA TYR A 22 23.81 11.48 -15.40
C TYR A 22 22.80 10.73 -16.28
N ILE A 23 23.30 9.88 -17.17
CA ILE A 23 22.50 8.91 -17.92
C ILE A 23 22.61 7.59 -17.15
N PHE A 24 21.50 7.07 -16.67
CA PHE A 24 21.45 5.80 -15.96
C PHE A 24 21.19 4.65 -16.93
N GLU A 25 21.85 3.51 -16.73
CA GLU A 25 21.57 2.32 -17.52
C GLU A 25 20.16 1.76 -17.21
N LYS A 26 19.57 1.03 -18.16
CA LYS A 26 18.25 0.38 -17.98
C LYS A 26 18.17 -0.56 -16.76
N ARG A 27 19.28 -1.17 -16.40
CA ARG A 27 19.36 -2.05 -15.22
C ARG A 27 19.37 -1.32 -13.88
N GLY A 28 19.39 0.01 -13.93
CA GLY A 28 19.53 0.88 -12.75
C GLY A 28 20.99 1.26 -12.49
N GLY A 29 21.20 2.20 -11.59
CA GLY A 29 22.53 2.69 -11.25
C GLY A 29 22.54 3.46 -9.94
N GLU A 30 23.73 3.87 -9.49
CA GLU A 30 23.90 4.56 -8.21
C GLU A 30 25.05 5.56 -8.25
N ILE A 31 24.83 6.71 -7.63
CA ILE A 31 25.83 7.77 -7.43
C ILE A 31 26.10 7.84 -5.93
N PHE A 32 27.37 7.72 -5.53
CA PHE A 32 27.79 7.74 -4.14
C PHE A 32 28.39 9.10 -3.75
N PHE A 33 28.07 9.50 -2.52
CA PHE A 33 28.64 10.66 -1.84
C PHE A 33 29.22 10.22 -0.50
N ARG A 34 30.46 10.69 -0.19
CA ARG A 34 31.13 10.37 1.05
C ARG A 34 30.93 11.48 2.08
N ILE A 35 30.83 11.08 3.33
CA ILE A 35 30.77 11.96 4.48
C ILE A 35 32.17 12.07 5.10
N ASP A 36 32.89 13.14 4.76
CA ASP A 36 34.29 13.34 5.21
C ASP A 36 34.39 13.89 6.64
N LYS A 37 33.28 14.36 7.22
CA LYS A 37 33.23 14.97 8.53
C LYS A 37 31.98 14.56 9.27
N LYS A 38 32.02 14.48 10.58
CA LYS A 38 30.85 14.21 11.42
C LYS A 38 29.71 15.18 11.06
N ILE A 39 28.49 14.62 10.90
CA ILE A 39 27.28 15.41 10.66
C ILE A 39 27.05 16.34 11.86
N PRO A 40 26.97 17.67 11.64
CA PRO A 40 26.72 18.61 12.71
C PRO A 40 25.37 18.36 13.40
N GLN A 41 25.31 18.48 14.71
CA GLN A 41 24.10 18.25 15.50
C GLN A 41 22.94 19.20 15.15
N GLU A 42 23.24 20.35 14.55
CA GLU A 42 22.28 21.34 14.12
C GLU A 42 21.59 20.96 12.79
N CYS A 43 22.16 20.03 12.03
CA CYS A 43 21.53 19.57 10.79
C CYS A 43 20.24 18.82 11.09
N ARG A 44 19.22 19.12 10.32
CA ARG A 44 17.88 18.53 10.41
C ARG A 44 17.46 17.80 9.14
N TYR A 45 18.16 18.05 8.04
CA TYR A 45 17.83 17.54 6.72
C TYR A 45 19.04 17.00 5.99
N PHE A 46 18.85 15.92 5.24
CA PHE A 46 19.67 15.58 4.08
C PHE A 46 18.98 16.15 2.83
N ALA A 47 19.71 16.83 1.96
CA ALA A 47 19.16 17.42 0.74
C ALA A 47 20.09 17.23 -0.45
N PHE A 48 19.50 17.12 -1.64
CA PHE A 48 20.21 17.12 -2.92
C PHE A 48 19.34 17.70 -4.02
N ASP A 49 19.98 18.30 -5.02
CA ASP A 49 19.27 18.88 -6.15
C ASP A 49 19.02 17.78 -7.17
N ILE A 50 17.80 17.69 -7.70
CA ILE A 50 17.39 16.70 -8.69
C ILE A 50 16.59 17.37 -9.79
N GLU A 51 16.91 17.01 -11.04
CA GLU A 51 16.20 17.40 -12.24
C GLU A 51 15.75 16.15 -12.99
N ASN A 52 14.45 15.99 -13.18
CA ASN A 52 13.89 14.95 -14.04
C ASN A 52 13.65 15.51 -15.44
N LYS A 53 14.37 15.01 -16.44
CA LYS A 53 14.23 15.44 -17.86
C LYS A 53 13.32 14.53 -18.68
N GLU A 54 12.81 13.47 -18.07
CA GLU A 54 11.99 12.48 -18.75
C GLU A 54 10.50 12.87 -18.76
N ASP A 55 9.75 12.28 -19.70
CA ASP A 55 8.29 12.42 -19.82
C ASP A 55 7.51 11.45 -18.91
N PHE A 56 8.16 10.91 -17.89
CA PHE A 56 7.55 10.08 -16.88
C PHE A 56 8.12 10.39 -15.49
N SER A 57 7.35 10.05 -14.45
CA SER A 57 7.80 10.21 -13.06
C SER A 57 8.93 9.24 -12.74
N VAL A 58 10.07 9.75 -12.30
CA VAL A 58 11.21 8.92 -11.88
C VAL A 58 11.16 8.66 -10.40
N ARG A 59 11.55 7.43 -10.00
CA ARG A 59 11.68 7.03 -8.61
C ARG A 59 13.15 6.89 -8.26
N VAL A 60 13.59 7.62 -7.24
CA VAL A 60 14.93 7.56 -6.69
C VAL A 60 14.90 7.03 -5.26
N GLU A 61 15.91 6.25 -4.90
CA GLU A 61 16.11 5.74 -3.55
C GLU A 61 17.38 6.36 -2.97
N ILE A 62 17.24 7.03 -1.85
CA ILE A 62 18.32 7.59 -1.06
C ILE A 62 18.76 6.49 -0.10
N ARG A 63 20.01 6.02 -0.23
CA ARG A 63 20.58 4.90 0.51
C ARG A 63 21.62 5.36 1.49
N PHE A 64 21.51 4.93 2.72
CA PHE A 64 22.46 5.25 3.78
C PHE A 64 23.26 4.00 4.16
N TYR A 65 24.57 4.13 4.21
CA TYR A 65 25.51 3.04 4.47
C TYR A 65 26.39 3.35 5.66
N LYS A 66 26.63 2.32 6.51
CA LYS A 66 27.54 2.32 7.65
C LYS A 66 28.89 1.70 7.30
N GLY A 67 29.87 1.99 8.15
CA GLY A 67 31.20 1.39 8.07
C GLY A 67 32.09 2.04 7.00
N GLU A 68 33.39 1.98 7.26
CA GLU A 68 34.39 2.46 6.30
C GLU A 68 34.59 1.43 5.19
N VAL A 69 34.67 1.90 3.95
CA VAL A 69 35.02 1.10 2.78
C VAL A 69 36.22 1.73 2.08
N GLY A 70 37.06 0.90 1.49
CA GLY A 70 38.20 1.37 0.73
C GLY A 70 37.81 2.02 -0.60
N ASP A 71 36.78 1.46 -1.24
CA ASP A 71 36.22 1.90 -2.51
C ASP A 71 34.71 1.71 -2.54
N THR A 72 33.96 2.65 -3.15
CA THR A 72 32.50 2.58 -3.23
C THR A 72 31.96 1.40 -4.07
N SER A 73 32.81 0.74 -4.87
CA SER A 73 32.48 -0.52 -5.53
C SER A 73 32.09 -1.62 -4.55
N GLU A 74 32.58 -1.57 -3.32
CA GLU A 74 32.23 -2.49 -2.24
C GLU A 74 30.78 -2.28 -1.73
N LEU A 75 30.22 -1.09 -1.92
CA LEU A 75 28.84 -0.76 -1.54
C LEU A 75 27.85 -1.06 -2.67
N TYR A 76 28.29 -0.92 -3.93
CA TYR A 76 27.42 -1.12 -5.07
C TYR A 76 26.87 -2.55 -5.12
N GLY A 77 25.55 -2.67 -5.22
CA GLY A 77 24.86 -3.97 -5.21
C GLY A 77 24.62 -4.56 -3.80
N LYS A 78 25.13 -3.94 -2.73
CA LYS A 78 24.75 -4.29 -1.36
C LYS A 78 23.41 -3.65 -0.99
N SER A 79 22.67 -4.32 -0.12
CA SER A 79 21.50 -3.71 0.55
C SER A 79 21.98 -2.56 1.43
N PRO A 80 21.32 -1.38 1.39
CA PRO A 80 21.63 -0.30 2.30
C PRO A 80 21.24 -0.66 3.75
N ASP A 81 21.89 -0.02 4.72
CA ASP A 81 21.51 -0.12 6.13
C ASP A 81 20.17 0.56 6.40
N PHE A 82 19.87 1.60 5.61
CA PHE A 82 18.61 2.34 5.66
C PHE A 82 18.36 3.02 4.31
N SER A 83 17.09 3.12 3.87
CA SER A 83 16.80 3.86 2.65
C SER A 83 15.48 4.63 2.69
N ILE A 84 15.39 5.64 1.84
CA ILE A 84 14.19 6.46 1.65
C ILE A 84 13.96 6.58 0.16
N THR A 85 12.77 6.18 -0.29
CA THR A 85 12.38 6.25 -1.70
C THR A 85 11.45 7.44 -1.91
N THR A 86 11.66 8.22 -2.97
CA THR A 86 10.74 9.28 -3.39
C THR A 86 10.63 9.34 -4.91
N GLY A 87 9.52 9.89 -5.42
CA GLY A 87 9.33 10.16 -6.85
C GLY A 87 9.51 11.64 -7.18
N VAL A 88 9.82 11.92 -8.45
CA VAL A 88 9.94 13.28 -9.00
C VAL A 88 9.07 13.38 -10.24
N LEU A 89 8.24 14.40 -10.33
CA LEU A 89 7.39 14.68 -11.49
C LEU A 89 8.21 14.88 -12.77
N PRO A 90 7.63 14.63 -13.97
CA PRO A 90 8.26 14.91 -15.25
C PRO A 90 8.67 16.38 -15.39
N PHE A 91 9.82 16.61 -16.05
CA PHE A 91 10.32 17.95 -16.41
C PHE A 91 10.49 18.93 -15.25
N ILE A 92 10.60 18.41 -14.02
CA ILE A 92 10.76 19.22 -12.81
C ILE A 92 12.22 19.23 -12.34
N SER A 93 12.68 20.44 -12.00
CA SER A 93 13.92 20.68 -11.25
C SER A 93 13.56 21.10 -9.82
N THR A 94 14.03 20.36 -8.82
CA THR A 94 13.69 20.59 -7.41
C THR A 94 14.84 20.17 -6.50
N THR A 95 14.74 20.50 -5.22
CA THR A 95 15.62 19.94 -4.19
C THR A 95 14.85 18.89 -3.39
N ALA A 96 15.29 17.63 -3.48
CA ALA A 96 14.81 16.58 -2.60
C ALA A 96 15.35 16.82 -1.20
N GLU A 97 14.47 16.97 -0.23
CA GLU A 97 14.81 17.26 1.16
C GLU A 97 14.20 16.21 2.08
N ILE A 98 15.05 15.52 2.81
CA ILE A 98 14.72 14.40 3.67
C ILE A 98 15.00 14.77 5.12
N PRO A 99 13.98 14.87 5.98
CA PRO A 99 14.17 15.08 7.41
C PRO A 99 15.01 13.97 8.04
N LEU A 100 16.05 14.32 8.80
CA LEU A 100 16.88 13.33 9.49
C LEU A 100 16.12 12.58 10.60
N SER A 101 14.98 13.10 11.06
CA SER A 101 14.09 12.39 11.97
C SER A 101 13.57 11.08 11.39
N TYR A 102 13.51 10.94 10.05
CA TYR A 102 13.10 9.71 9.38
C TYR A 102 14.06 8.55 9.65
N LEU A 103 15.35 8.85 9.88
CA LEU A 103 16.37 7.86 10.21
C LEU A 103 16.11 7.11 11.52
N GLY A 104 15.24 7.65 12.38
CA GLY A 104 14.75 6.96 13.58
C GLY A 104 13.79 5.80 13.30
N GLY A 105 13.34 5.63 12.04
CA GLY A 105 12.48 4.52 11.62
C GLY A 105 11.05 4.55 12.20
N ASN A 106 10.63 5.66 12.81
CA ASN A 106 9.35 5.77 13.51
C ASN A 106 8.13 5.96 12.60
N GLN A 107 8.34 6.08 11.29
CA GLN A 107 7.28 6.28 10.30
C GLN A 107 7.57 5.53 9.01
N LEU A 108 6.53 5.18 8.27
CA LEU A 108 6.62 4.54 6.96
C LEU A 108 6.58 5.56 5.83
N PHE A 109 5.76 6.61 5.94
CA PHE A 109 5.57 7.60 4.89
C PHE A 109 6.11 8.96 5.30
N GLY A 110 6.80 9.62 4.37
CA GLY A 110 7.25 11.00 4.51
C GLY A 110 6.16 12.02 4.19
N GLU A 111 6.36 13.25 4.65
CA GLU A 111 5.49 14.38 4.30
C GLU A 111 5.61 14.72 2.81
N ARG A 112 4.50 15.14 2.21
CA ARG A 112 4.50 15.63 0.82
C ARG A 112 5.26 16.95 0.69
N ARG A 113 6.03 17.05 -0.40
CA ARG A 113 6.74 18.28 -0.78
C ARG A 113 6.50 18.60 -2.24
N LYS A 114 6.49 19.89 -2.57
CA LYS A 114 6.27 20.37 -3.93
C LYS A 114 7.31 19.78 -4.91
N GLY A 115 6.85 19.22 -6.02
CA GLY A 115 7.69 18.55 -7.01
C GLY A 115 8.09 17.12 -6.68
N LEU A 116 7.89 16.67 -5.43
CA LEU A 116 8.11 15.30 -5.00
C LEU A 116 6.78 14.55 -4.86
N LEU A 117 6.83 13.28 -5.20
CA LEU A 117 5.73 12.33 -5.08
C LEU A 117 5.85 11.55 -3.76
N LYS A 118 5.19 10.40 -3.66
CA LYS A 118 5.18 9.55 -2.46
C LYS A 118 6.60 9.28 -1.94
N THR A 119 6.81 9.57 -0.66
CA THR A 119 8.06 9.27 0.04
C THR A 119 7.84 8.12 1.00
N VAL A 120 8.66 7.06 0.89
CA VAL A 120 8.58 5.83 1.69
C VAL A 120 9.88 5.63 2.45
N VAL A 121 9.79 5.39 3.75
CA VAL A 121 10.92 5.15 4.66
C VAL A 121 11.09 3.64 4.86
N ASN A 122 12.23 3.10 4.44
CA ASN A 122 12.53 1.67 4.50
C ASN A 122 13.66 1.41 5.51
N GLY A 123 13.42 0.47 6.38
CA GLY A 123 14.34 0.10 7.45
C GLY A 123 13.79 0.38 8.84
N ASN A 124 14.47 -0.12 9.87
CA ASN A 124 14.04 0.09 11.25
C ASN A 124 14.57 1.42 11.79
N ARG A 125 15.87 1.54 11.93
CA ARG A 125 16.55 2.79 12.36
C ARG A 125 18.02 2.78 11.98
N ILE A 126 18.61 3.98 11.86
CA ILE A 126 20.05 4.19 11.72
C ILE A 126 20.49 5.43 12.50
N ASP A 127 21.60 5.34 13.24
CA ASP A 127 22.20 6.52 13.88
C ASP A 127 22.91 7.37 12.81
N PRO A 128 22.55 8.66 12.66
CA PRO A 128 23.25 9.55 11.74
C PRO A 128 24.76 9.60 11.96
N ALA A 129 25.23 9.37 13.19
CA ALA A 129 26.68 9.38 13.52
C ALA A 129 27.45 8.18 12.93
N GLU A 130 26.76 7.11 12.54
CA GLU A 130 27.34 5.90 11.95
C GLU A 130 27.38 5.93 10.43
N ILE A 131 26.71 6.90 9.80
CA ILE A 131 26.60 6.99 8.34
C ILE A 131 27.93 7.48 7.76
N THR A 132 28.48 6.74 6.83
CA THR A 132 29.73 7.07 6.12
C THR A 132 29.52 7.47 4.67
N HIS A 133 28.49 6.89 4.02
CA HIS A 133 28.17 7.16 2.62
C HIS A 133 26.66 7.31 2.42
N VAL A 134 26.31 8.14 1.42
CA VAL A 134 24.94 8.25 0.91
C VAL A 134 24.95 7.91 -0.58
N GLY A 135 24.10 6.98 -1.00
CA GLY A 135 23.86 6.62 -2.38
C GLY A 135 22.57 7.26 -2.89
N ILE A 136 22.58 7.79 -4.11
CA ILE A 136 21.37 8.14 -4.85
C ILE A 136 21.21 7.07 -5.93
N HIS A 137 20.26 6.17 -5.68
CA HIS A 137 20.03 4.99 -6.50
C HIS A 137 18.78 5.16 -7.36
N MET A 138 18.90 4.75 -8.62
CA MET A 138 17.77 4.58 -9.51
C MET A 138 17.57 3.10 -9.82
N ALA A 139 16.36 2.62 -9.65
CA ALA A 139 15.99 1.24 -9.93
C ALA A 139 15.95 0.98 -11.46
N ARG A 140 15.81 -0.30 -11.83
CA ARG A 140 15.63 -0.72 -13.23
C ARG A 140 14.50 0.05 -13.91
N CYS A 141 14.76 0.55 -15.13
CA CYS A 141 13.83 1.30 -15.95
C CYS A 141 13.72 0.70 -17.37
N HIS A 142 12.68 1.08 -18.11
CA HIS A 142 12.48 0.63 -19.51
C HIS A 142 13.41 1.32 -20.49
N ILE A 143 13.83 2.53 -20.16
CA ILE A 143 14.78 3.35 -20.94
C ILE A 143 16.02 3.65 -20.11
N GLU A 144 16.95 4.37 -20.68
CA GLU A 144 18.13 4.93 -20.01
C GLU A 144 17.85 6.39 -19.66
N PRO A 145 17.31 6.68 -18.44
CA PRO A 145 16.87 8.01 -18.12
C PRO A 145 18.03 8.95 -17.79
N THR A 146 17.84 10.21 -18.15
CA THR A 146 18.76 11.29 -17.84
C THR A 146 18.26 12.09 -16.65
N LEU A 147 19.02 12.07 -15.55
CA LEU A 147 18.71 12.84 -14.35
C LEU A 147 19.83 13.84 -14.04
N GLY A 148 19.44 15.04 -13.66
CA GLY A 148 20.34 15.95 -12.95
C GLY A 148 20.42 15.55 -11.49
N VAL A 149 21.62 15.29 -10.96
CA VAL A 149 21.81 14.97 -9.53
C VAL A 149 23.04 15.72 -9.01
N GLY A 150 22.86 16.55 -7.98
CA GLY A 150 23.98 17.31 -7.42
C GLY A 150 23.67 17.95 -6.08
N GLY A 151 24.64 18.72 -5.58
CA GLY A 151 24.44 19.52 -4.37
C GLY A 151 24.11 18.75 -3.10
N ALA A 152 24.50 17.47 -3.00
CA ALA A 152 24.23 16.64 -1.84
C ALA A 152 24.84 17.25 -0.56
N ARG A 153 24.02 17.41 0.47
CA ARG A 153 24.41 18.12 1.70
C ARG A 153 23.52 17.75 2.90
N PHE A 154 24.06 17.89 4.10
CA PHE A 154 23.26 18.00 5.32
C PHE A 154 23.05 19.48 5.66
N ALA A 155 21.84 19.86 6.02
CA ALA A 155 21.45 21.25 6.26
C ALA A 155 20.68 21.43 7.57
N SER A 156 20.81 22.60 8.20
CA SER A 156 20.12 22.93 9.44
C SER A 156 18.71 23.49 9.25
N GLY A 157 18.38 23.97 8.06
CA GLY A 157 17.07 24.55 7.71
C GLY A 157 16.53 23.99 6.41
N PRO A 158 15.24 24.21 6.14
CA PRO A 158 14.60 23.75 4.92
C PRO A 158 15.18 24.46 3.69
N THR A 159 15.12 23.80 2.57
CA THR A 159 15.54 24.33 1.28
C THR A 159 14.47 25.24 0.67
N VAL A 160 14.87 26.03 -0.32
CA VAL A 160 13.93 26.85 -1.08
C VAL A 160 13.02 25.94 -1.90
N GLN A 161 11.71 26.21 -1.87
CA GLN A 161 10.76 25.47 -2.70
C GLN A 161 10.97 25.77 -4.18
N PRO A 162 10.74 24.79 -5.08
CA PRO A 162 10.90 24.99 -6.51
C PRO A 162 9.91 26.05 -7.03
N ASP A 163 10.40 26.84 -7.99
CA ASP A 163 9.64 27.93 -8.62
C ASP A 163 8.90 27.39 -9.86
N PHE A 164 7.79 26.69 -9.64
CA PHE A 164 6.82 26.33 -10.69
C PHE A 164 5.41 26.31 -10.10
N SER A 165 4.40 26.53 -10.95
CA SER A 165 2.99 26.44 -10.54
C SER A 165 2.40 25.08 -10.90
N PHE A 166 1.66 24.47 -9.98
CA PHE A 166 0.89 23.27 -10.26
C PHE A 166 -0.16 23.50 -11.35
N ASP A 167 -0.75 24.70 -11.40
CA ASP A 167 -1.77 25.05 -12.38
C ASP A 167 -1.26 25.06 -13.83
N THR A 168 0.06 25.10 -14.03
CA THR A 168 0.66 25.02 -15.39
C THR A 168 0.88 23.58 -15.86
N LEU A 169 0.83 22.60 -14.97
CA LEU A 169 1.12 21.20 -15.27
C LEU A 169 -0.11 20.41 -15.72
N ILE A 170 -1.31 20.89 -15.36
CA ILE A 170 -2.57 20.25 -15.70
C ILE A 170 -3.52 21.23 -16.39
N ASP A 171 -4.46 20.69 -17.17
CA ASP A 171 -5.54 21.46 -17.78
C ASP A 171 -6.74 21.61 -16.82
N GLU A 172 -7.79 22.26 -17.29
CA GLU A 172 -9.03 22.48 -16.54
C GLU A 172 -9.76 21.19 -16.13
N PHE A 173 -9.47 20.07 -16.78
CA PHE A 173 -10.01 18.74 -16.45
C PHE A 173 -9.16 17.96 -15.46
N GLY A 174 -7.98 18.47 -15.06
CA GLY A 174 -7.01 17.76 -14.24
C GLY A 174 -6.12 16.80 -15.01
N GLN A 175 -6.11 16.86 -16.34
CA GLN A 175 -5.28 16.06 -17.22
C GLN A 175 -3.89 16.70 -17.41
N TRP A 176 -2.86 15.90 -17.63
CA TRP A 176 -1.51 16.40 -17.90
C TRP A 176 -1.44 17.23 -19.19
N ASN A 177 -0.96 18.47 -19.09
CA ASN A 177 -0.92 19.41 -20.20
C ASN A 177 0.02 18.97 -21.34
N GLU A 178 1.24 18.57 -21.02
CA GLU A 178 2.31 18.32 -22.01
C GLU A 178 2.13 17.05 -22.83
N LYS A 179 1.20 16.16 -22.43
CA LYS A 179 0.99 14.88 -23.09
C LYS A 179 -0.33 14.83 -23.86
N SER A 180 -0.27 14.23 -25.04
CA SER A 180 -1.45 13.91 -25.84
C SER A 180 -1.64 12.41 -25.96
N TRP A 181 -2.90 11.95 -25.87
CA TRP A 181 -3.30 10.57 -26.13
C TRP A 181 -4.68 10.56 -26.79
N LYS A 182 -5.03 9.42 -27.39
CA LYS A 182 -6.22 9.29 -28.23
C LYS A 182 -7.54 9.71 -27.57
N THR A 183 -7.67 9.45 -26.26
CA THR A 183 -8.90 9.69 -25.49
C THR A 183 -8.82 10.91 -24.58
N LYS A 184 -7.79 11.77 -24.72
CA LYS A 184 -7.68 13.03 -23.97
C LYS A 184 -8.89 13.91 -24.25
N THR A 185 -9.53 14.43 -23.23
CA THR A 185 -10.64 15.38 -23.33
C THR A 185 -10.15 16.77 -23.72
N HIS A 186 -10.76 17.40 -24.71
CA HIS A 186 -10.34 18.70 -25.21
C HIS A 186 -11.39 19.82 -25.00
N SER A 187 -12.64 19.47 -24.71
CA SER A 187 -13.67 20.46 -24.37
C SER A 187 -14.79 19.88 -23.50
N HIS A 188 -15.53 20.74 -22.84
CA HIS A 188 -16.70 20.35 -22.06
C HIS A 188 -17.82 19.73 -22.93
N GLU A 189 -17.98 20.22 -24.17
CA GLU A 189 -18.93 19.67 -25.11
C GLU A 189 -18.60 18.23 -25.50
N GLU A 190 -17.32 17.96 -25.81
CA GLU A 190 -16.82 16.61 -26.12
C GLU A 190 -17.03 15.67 -24.93
N LEU A 191 -16.69 16.10 -23.72
CA LEU A 191 -16.88 15.30 -22.51
C LEU A 191 -18.34 14.99 -22.28
N LYS A 192 -19.22 16.00 -22.46
CA LYS A 192 -20.66 15.84 -22.30
C LYS A 192 -21.24 14.85 -23.33
N GLU A 193 -20.87 14.97 -24.60
CA GLU A 193 -21.32 14.05 -25.66
C GLU A 193 -20.90 12.62 -25.35
N TYR A 194 -19.65 12.41 -24.92
CA TYR A 194 -19.15 11.09 -24.55
C TYR A 194 -19.92 10.50 -23.35
N LEU A 195 -20.05 11.25 -22.26
CA LEU A 195 -20.67 10.75 -21.03
C LEU A 195 -22.17 10.52 -21.20
N ASP A 196 -22.88 11.39 -21.92
CA ASP A 196 -24.32 11.20 -22.24
C ASP A 196 -24.53 9.97 -23.13
N GLY A 197 -23.63 9.75 -24.10
CA GLY A 197 -23.66 8.55 -24.95
C GLY A 197 -23.45 7.25 -24.18
N GLU A 198 -22.52 7.25 -23.23
CA GLU A 198 -22.29 6.10 -22.34
C GLU A 198 -23.46 5.88 -21.36
N LEU A 199 -24.05 6.95 -20.85
CA LEU A 199 -25.23 6.87 -19.97
C LEU A 199 -26.43 6.23 -20.69
N LEU A 200 -26.70 6.59 -21.94
CA LEU A 200 -27.75 5.96 -22.74
C LEU A 200 -27.54 4.43 -22.92
N LYS A 201 -26.28 4.00 -23.11
CA LYS A 201 -25.96 2.56 -23.16
C LYS A 201 -26.20 1.89 -21.81
N ALA A 202 -25.85 2.56 -20.72
CA ALA A 202 -26.06 2.05 -19.36
C ALA A 202 -27.56 1.90 -19.05
N GLU A 203 -28.38 2.89 -19.37
CA GLU A 203 -29.83 2.85 -19.21
C GLU A 203 -30.46 1.71 -20.00
N ALA A 204 -30.11 1.56 -21.28
CA ALA A 204 -30.62 0.49 -22.14
C ALA A 204 -30.24 -0.91 -21.63
N PHE A 205 -29.01 -1.09 -21.16
CA PHE A 205 -28.52 -2.36 -20.62
C PHE A 205 -29.22 -2.73 -19.31
N LEU A 206 -29.29 -1.78 -18.37
CA LEU A 206 -29.80 -2.01 -17.03
C LEU A 206 -31.33 -2.17 -16.98
N ALA A 207 -32.06 -1.63 -17.98
CA ALA A 207 -33.52 -1.83 -18.09
C ALA A 207 -33.94 -3.29 -18.20
N GLY A 208 -33.07 -4.15 -18.72
CA GLY A 208 -33.32 -5.60 -18.84
C GLY A 208 -32.49 -6.47 -17.91
N TYR A 209 -31.73 -5.86 -17.01
CA TYR A 209 -30.79 -6.58 -16.13
C TYR A 209 -31.46 -7.00 -14.83
N ASN A 210 -31.28 -8.27 -14.44
CA ASN A 210 -31.76 -8.79 -13.16
C ASN A 210 -30.59 -8.85 -12.18
N ASP A 211 -30.72 -8.17 -11.05
CA ASP A 211 -29.77 -8.21 -9.97
C ASP A 211 -29.71 -9.60 -9.31
N GLY A 212 -28.55 -9.96 -8.78
CA GLY A 212 -28.31 -11.20 -8.05
C GLY A 212 -27.00 -11.14 -7.27
N PHE A 213 -26.59 -12.27 -6.70
CA PHE A 213 -25.33 -12.35 -5.95
C PHE A 213 -24.13 -12.71 -6.84
N TYR A 214 -24.29 -12.74 -8.14
CA TYR A 214 -23.21 -13.03 -9.11
C TYR A 214 -22.50 -14.37 -8.91
N GLY A 215 -23.16 -15.33 -8.24
CA GLY A 215 -22.69 -16.70 -8.10
C GLY A 215 -22.62 -17.43 -9.44
N GLN A 216 -21.72 -18.39 -9.57
CA GLN A 216 -21.47 -19.17 -10.78
C GLN A 216 -22.28 -20.47 -10.76
N GLY A 217 -22.77 -20.88 -11.93
CA GLY A 217 -23.47 -22.14 -12.09
C GLY A 217 -24.82 -22.23 -11.37
N GLU A 218 -25.22 -23.47 -11.06
CA GLU A 218 -26.42 -23.75 -10.29
C GLU A 218 -26.16 -23.63 -8.77
N ALA A 219 -27.20 -23.49 -7.96
CA ALA A 219 -27.10 -23.54 -6.52
C ALA A 219 -26.85 -25.00 -6.08
N VAL A 220 -25.63 -25.28 -5.63
CA VAL A 220 -25.19 -26.62 -5.20
C VAL A 220 -24.99 -26.72 -3.71
N PHE A 221 -25.10 -25.59 -2.99
CA PHE A 221 -25.02 -25.48 -1.55
C PHE A 221 -26.34 -24.99 -0.98
N GLU A 222 -26.53 -25.19 0.32
CA GLU A 222 -27.67 -24.64 1.05
C GLU A 222 -27.64 -23.10 1.05
N ALA A 223 -28.77 -22.45 0.81
CA ALA A 223 -28.94 -21.01 0.92
C ALA A 223 -29.01 -20.60 2.39
N THR A 224 -28.08 -19.76 2.86
CA THR A 224 -27.99 -19.30 4.26
C THR A 224 -28.32 -17.84 4.44
N GLY A 225 -28.41 -17.08 3.36
CA GLY A 225 -28.64 -15.64 3.39
C GLY A 225 -27.36 -14.81 3.58
N TYR A 226 -26.18 -15.43 3.71
CA TYR A 226 -24.88 -14.78 3.88
C TYR A 226 -23.82 -15.44 3.00
N PHE A 227 -22.79 -14.68 2.62
CA PHE A 227 -21.58 -15.23 2.05
C PHE A 227 -20.85 -16.06 3.12
N ARG A 228 -20.31 -17.19 2.69
CA ARG A 228 -19.53 -18.09 3.56
C ARG A 228 -18.48 -18.85 2.80
N LEU A 229 -17.69 -19.62 3.49
CA LEU A 229 -16.61 -20.45 2.97
C LEU A 229 -16.94 -21.92 3.21
N GLU A 230 -16.74 -22.73 2.17
CA GLU A 230 -16.84 -24.17 2.24
C GLU A 230 -15.53 -24.82 1.82
N LYS A 231 -15.18 -25.94 2.44
CA LYS A 231 -14.06 -26.77 1.97
C LYS A 231 -14.48 -27.54 0.73
N THR A 232 -13.56 -27.69 -0.20
CA THR A 232 -13.78 -28.47 -1.41
C THR A 232 -12.65 -29.49 -1.62
N GLU A 233 -13.02 -30.70 -2.08
CA GLU A 233 -12.07 -31.72 -2.52
C GLU A 233 -11.80 -31.65 -4.02
N LYS A 234 -12.38 -30.66 -4.71
CA LYS A 234 -12.24 -30.50 -6.17
C LYS A 234 -10.83 -30.11 -6.62
N THR A 235 -9.96 -29.72 -5.69
CA THR A 235 -8.56 -29.43 -5.97
C THR A 235 -7.65 -30.47 -5.31
N PRO A 236 -6.54 -30.90 -5.97
CA PRO A 236 -5.63 -31.93 -5.44
C PRO A 236 -5.01 -31.61 -4.07
N GLU A 237 -4.91 -30.34 -3.73
CA GLU A 237 -4.27 -29.84 -2.51
C GLU A 237 -5.28 -29.56 -1.39
N GLY A 238 -6.58 -29.88 -1.61
CA GLY A 238 -7.66 -29.37 -0.80
C GLY A 238 -7.85 -27.87 -1.05
N GLY A 239 -9.06 -27.38 -1.05
CA GLY A 239 -9.32 -25.98 -1.37
C GLY A 239 -10.49 -25.41 -0.62
N PHE A 240 -10.76 -24.17 -0.92
CA PHE A 240 -11.90 -23.45 -0.41
C PHE A 240 -12.71 -22.84 -1.56
N VAL A 241 -13.99 -22.77 -1.37
CA VAL A 241 -14.89 -22.04 -2.25
C VAL A 241 -15.70 -21.05 -1.43
N MET A 242 -15.81 -19.82 -1.90
CA MET A 242 -16.77 -18.89 -1.36
C MET A 242 -18.16 -19.23 -1.91
N VAL A 243 -19.17 -19.16 -1.08
CA VAL A 243 -20.56 -19.49 -1.43
C VAL A 243 -21.44 -18.26 -1.21
N THR A 244 -22.26 -17.94 -2.20
CA THR A 244 -23.21 -16.83 -2.16
C THR A 244 -24.36 -17.10 -1.18
N PRO A 245 -25.10 -16.06 -0.75
CA PRO A 245 -26.30 -16.20 0.10
C PRO A 245 -27.34 -17.18 -0.42
N ASP A 246 -27.46 -17.34 -1.76
CA ASP A 246 -28.40 -18.26 -2.43
C ASP A 246 -27.78 -19.63 -2.80
N GLY A 247 -26.57 -19.94 -2.31
CA GLY A 247 -25.97 -21.27 -2.38
C GLY A 247 -25.17 -21.58 -3.67
N ARG A 248 -24.65 -20.57 -4.38
CA ARG A 248 -23.83 -20.74 -5.58
C ARG A 248 -22.35 -20.56 -5.27
N GLU A 249 -21.49 -21.20 -6.06
CA GLU A 249 -20.06 -20.95 -6.01
C GLU A 249 -19.75 -19.49 -6.40
N PHE A 250 -18.77 -18.89 -5.75
CA PHE A 250 -18.38 -17.51 -6.00
C PHE A 250 -16.86 -17.35 -5.93
N PHE A 251 -16.31 -16.61 -6.89
CA PHE A 251 -14.95 -16.11 -6.87
C PHE A 251 -15.00 -14.59 -6.99
N GLY A 252 -14.48 -13.88 -6.00
CA GLY A 252 -14.49 -12.41 -5.98
C GLY A 252 -13.48 -11.81 -6.96
N PHE A 253 -13.95 -11.27 -8.11
CA PHE A 253 -13.15 -10.35 -8.89
C PHE A 253 -13.63 -8.93 -8.59
N GLY A 254 -12.89 -8.25 -7.71
CA GLY A 254 -13.27 -6.95 -7.18
C GLY A 254 -12.52 -5.78 -7.82
N CYS A 255 -13.07 -4.57 -7.60
CA CYS A 255 -12.41 -3.31 -7.90
C CYS A 255 -12.42 -2.43 -6.65
N ASP A 256 -11.26 -1.99 -6.20
CA ASP A 256 -11.06 -1.06 -5.09
C ASP A 256 -11.39 0.39 -5.51
N CYS A 257 -11.67 1.24 -4.55
CA CYS A 257 -11.88 2.69 -4.72
C CYS A 257 -12.97 3.02 -5.77
N VAL A 258 -14.04 2.23 -5.82
CA VAL A 258 -15.19 2.54 -6.68
C VAL A 258 -15.93 3.74 -6.10
N GLY A 259 -15.59 4.93 -6.57
CA GLY A 259 -16.12 6.19 -6.05
C GLY A 259 -15.72 7.38 -6.92
N ILE A 260 -16.29 8.54 -6.61
CA ILE A 260 -15.95 9.81 -7.24
C ILE A 260 -14.84 10.48 -6.43
N ASN A 261 -13.61 10.02 -6.62
CA ASN A 261 -12.47 10.55 -5.86
C ASN A 261 -11.17 10.52 -6.67
N VAL A 262 -10.90 11.61 -7.41
CA VAL A 262 -9.59 11.89 -8.01
C VAL A 262 -9.11 13.23 -7.46
N THR A 263 -8.60 13.19 -6.22
CA THR A 263 -8.36 14.38 -5.41
C THR A 263 -6.88 14.71 -5.33
N GLY A 264 -6.50 15.92 -5.72
CA GLY A 264 -5.14 16.43 -5.70
C GLY A 264 -5.03 17.90 -5.29
N PRO A 265 -3.83 18.41 -4.97
CA PRO A 265 -3.61 19.79 -4.58
C PRO A 265 -3.58 20.73 -5.79
N LEU A 266 -3.88 22.01 -5.57
CA LEU A 266 -3.60 23.14 -6.48
C LEU A 266 -2.88 24.27 -5.73
N GLU A 267 -2.49 25.32 -6.47
CA GLU A 267 -1.74 26.48 -5.91
C GLU A 267 -2.58 27.31 -4.94
N ASP A 268 -3.91 27.22 -4.99
CA ASP A 268 -4.80 27.88 -4.03
C ASP A 268 -4.70 27.30 -2.60
N GLY A 269 -3.87 26.27 -2.41
CA GLY A 269 -3.66 25.58 -1.14
C GLY A 269 -4.80 24.66 -0.74
N LYS A 270 -5.78 24.42 -1.64
CA LYS A 270 -6.90 23.51 -1.42
C LYS A 270 -6.67 22.19 -2.13
N THR A 271 -7.50 21.25 -1.76
CA THR A 271 -7.58 19.94 -2.43
C THR A 271 -8.79 19.94 -3.35
N HIS A 272 -8.56 19.66 -4.63
CA HIS A 272 -9.60 19.63 -5.67
C HIS A 272 -9.92 18.18 -6.03
N ASN A 273 -11.21 17.87 -6.18
CA ASN A 273 -11.67 16.58 -6.71
C ASN A 273 -12.02 16.78 -8.19
N PHE A 274 -11.02 16.59 -9.04
CA PHE A 274 -11.14 16.80 -10.48
C PHE A 274 -12.25 15.97 -11.12
N LEU A 275 -12.42 14.71 -10.72
CA LEU A 275 -13.48 13.86 -11.26
C LEU A 275 -14.87 14.40 -10.90
N GLU A 276 -15.09 14.82 -9.66
CA GLU A 276 -16.36 15.39 -9.24
C GLU A 276 -16.66 16.70 -9.97
N GLU A 277 -15.66 17.55 -10.11
CA GLU A 277 -15.77 18.83 -10.82
C GLU A 277 -16.15 18.61 -12.29
N ASN A 278 -15.50 17.66 -12.97
CA ASN A 278 -15.82 17.27 -14.34
C ASN A 278 -17.27 16.75 -14.48
N LEU A 279 -17.68 15.83 -13.60
CA LEU A 279 -19.03 15.27 -13.64
C LEU A 279 -20.11 16.29 -13.33
N ARG A 280 -19.87 17.20 -12.37
CA ARG A 280 -20.76 18.34 -12.08
C ARG A 280 -20.86 19.32 -13.26
N GLY A 281 -19.75 19.58 -13.94
CA GLY A 281 -19.72 20.40 -15.14
C GLY A 281 -20.61 19.85 -16.25
N VAL A 282 -20.65 18.51 -16.40
CA VAL A 282 -21.48 17.84 -17.42
C VAL A 282 -22.94 17.69 -16.99
N TRP A 283 -23.20 17.25 -15.75
CA TRP A 283 -24.52 16.77 -15.34
C TRP A 283 -25.18 17.60 -14.22
N GLY A 284 -24.54 18.66 -13.74
CA GLY A 284 -25.05 19.49 -12.64
C GLY A 284 -25.31 18.65 -11.39
N GLU A 285 -26.37 18.95 -10.66
CA GLU A 285 -26.69 18.26 -9.39
C GLU A 285 -27.06 16.77 -9.54
N SER A 286 -27.37 16.31 -10.76
CA SER A 286 -27.68 14.88 -11.01
C SER A 286 -26.44 14.02 -11.26
N TYR A 287 -25.24 14.58 -11.13
CA TYR A 287 -23.97 13.89 -11.46
C TYR A 287 -23.78 12.56 -10.73
N TYR A 288 -24.11 12.51 -9.44
CA TYR A 288 -23.90 11.32 -8.63
C TYR A 288 -24.81 10.15 -9.04
N ASP A 289 -26.09 10.43 -9.29
CA ASP A 289 -27.03 9.37 -9.70
C ASP A 289 -26.68 8.82 -11.09
N LYS A 290 -26.29 9.71 -12.02
CA LYS A 290 -25.87 9.34 -13.37
C LYS A 290 -24.55 8.57 -13.36
N TRP A 291 -23.58 9.03 -12.57
CA TRP A 291 -22.34 8.30 -12.36
C TRP A 291 -22.58 6.92 -11.74
N SER A 292 -23.46 6.81 -10.77
CA SER A 292 -23.82 5.55 -10.14
C SER A 292 -24.40 4.55 -11.14
N LEU A 293 -25.32 5.00 -12.00
CA LEU A 293 -25.90 4.17 -13.04
C LEU A 293 -24.85 3.71 -14.06
N LEU A 294 -24.02 4.65 -14.54
CA LEU A 294 -22.95 4.37 -15.49
C LEU A 294 -21.91 3.41 -14.90
N THR A 295 -21.52 3.62 -13.65
CA THR A 295 -20.52 2.79 -12.96
C THR A 295 -21.07 1.37 -12.73
N LYS A 296 -22.33 1.20 -12.29
CA LYS A 296 -22.96 -0.11 -12.17
C LYS A 296 -22.91 -0.88 -13.50
N TYR A 297 -23.33 -0.23 -14.59
CA TYR A 297 -23.27 -0.82 -15.93
C TYR A 297 -21.86 -1.26 -16.30
N ARG A 298 -20.85 -0.40 -16.09
CA ARG A 298 -19.46 -0.68 -16.43
C ARG A 298 -18.89 -1.85 -15.64
N LEU A 299 -19.08 -1.90 -14.33
CA LEU A 299 -18.62 -3.02 -13.50
C LEU A 299 -19.19 -4.35 -14.01
N ILE A 300 -20.49 -4.40 -14.29
CA ILE A 300 -21.16 -5.60 -14.83
C ILE A 300 -20.62 -5.96 -16.24
N LYS A 301 -20.48 -4.96 -17.11
CA LYS A 301 -19.92 -5.12 -18.46
C LYS A 301 -18.51 -5.69 -18.42
N TRP A 302 -17.68 -5.19 -17.53
CA TRP A 302 -16.29 -5.64 -17.36
C TRP A 302 -16.17 -6.97 -16.62
N GLY A 303 -17.26 -7.49 -16.08
CA GLY A 303 -17.29 -8.72 -15.32
C GLY A 303 -16.75 -8.60 -13.91
N ILE A 304 -16.63 -7.41 -13.37
CA ILE A 304 -16.31 -7.16 -11.97
C ILE A 304 -17.57 -7.43 -11.15
N ASN A 305 -17.48 -8.39 -10.23
CA ASN A 305 -18.62 -8.89 -9.45
C ASN A 305 -18.53 -8.49 -7.96
N THR A 306 -17.53 -7.71 -7.59
CA THR A 306 -17.31 -7.27 -6.21
C THR A 306 -16.90 -5.79 -6.19
N ILE A 307 -17.62 -4.96 -5.43
CA ILE A 307 -17.17 -3.61 -5.09
C ILE A 307 -16.24 -3.76 -3.90
N ALA A 308 -14.96 -3.42 -4.09
CA ALA A 308 -13.95 -3.74 -3.10
C ALA A 308 -13.64 -2.57 -2.14
N ALA A 309 -12.53 -2.61 -1.44
CA ALA A 309 -12.21 -1.68 -0.36
C ALA A 309 -12.16 -0.20 -0.79
N TRP A 310 -12.37 0.71 0.15
CA TRP A 310 -12.40 2.18 -0.04
C TRP A 310 -13.38 2.71 -1.08
N SER A 311 -14.36 1.89 -1.45
CA SER A 311 -15.44 2.30 -2.34
C SER A 311 -16.50 3.13 -1.63
N ASP A 312 -17.27 3.88 -2.40
CA ASP A 312 -18.42 4.62 -1.90
C ASP A 312 -19.48 3.65 -1.36
N LEU A 313 -19.68 3.65 -0.04
CA LEU A 313 -20.61 2.75 0.63
C LEU A 313 -22.07 3.00 0.27
N ASN A 314 -22.44 4.24 -0.05
CA ASN A 314 -23.80 4.55 -0.47
C ASN A 314 -24.08 3.94 -1.87
N PHE A 315 -23.10 4.03 -2.78
CA PHE A 315 -23.14 3.34 -4.06
C PHE A 315 -23.16 1.81 -3.86
N ALA A 316 -22.25 1.26 -3.07
CA ALA A 316 -22.12 -0.17 -2.86
C ALA A 316 -23.43 -0.80 -2.35
N LYS A 317 -24.03 -0.25 -1.29
CA LYS A 317 -25.30 -0.71 -0.71
C LYS A 317 -26.48 -0.63 -1.70
N LYS A 318 -26.52 0.40 -2.55
CA LYS A 318 -27.62 0.61 -3.52
C LYS A 318 -27.45 -0.19 -4.81
N SER A 319 -26.22 -0.51 -5.20
CA SER A 319 -25.92 -1.11 -6.50
C SER A 319 -26.45 -2.54 -6.68
N LYS A 320 -26.66 -3.28 -5.60
CA LYS A 320 -26.97 -4.72 -5.61
C LYS A 320 -25.85 -5.56 -6.25
N ILE A 321 -24.62 -5.09 -6.19
CA ILE A 321 -23.41 -5.85 -6.47
C ILE A 321 -22.81 -6.26 -5.12
N PRO A 322 -22.38 -7.52 -4.92
CA PRO A 322 -21.65 -7.93 -3.72
C PRO A 322 -20.49 -6.98 -3.42
N TYR A 323 -20.24 -6.73 -2.15
CA TYR A 323 -19.18 -5.81 -1.77
C TYR A 323 -18.44 -6.25 -0.51
N VAL A 324 -17.23 -5.73 -0.35
CA VAL A 324 -16.49 -5.78 0.92
C VAL A 324 -16.31 -4.36 1.44
N THR A 325 -16.15 -4.23 2.73
CA THR A 325 -15.77 -2.97 3.35
C THR A 325 -14.42 -3.08 4.03
N ILE A 326 -13.79 -1.94 4.30
CA ILE A 326 -12.60 -1.86 5.12
C ILE A 326 -12.83 -0.83 6.21
N PHE A 327 -12.47 -1.17 7.43
CA PHE A 327 -12.58 -0.22 8.52
C PHE A 327 -11.31 0.63 8.62
N ASN A 328 -11.51 1.94 8.51
CA ASN A 328 -10.48 2.92 8.84
C ASN A 328 -10.37 3.03 10.38
N ASN A 329 -9.27 3.61 10.86
CA ASN A 329 -9.05 3.84 12.30
C ASN A 329 -8.99 2.54 13.13
N TYR A 330 -8.19 1.58 12.68
CA TYR A 330 -7.86 0.41 13.48
C TYR A 330 -7.47 0.83 14.90
N PRO A 331 -7.86 0.09 15.96
CA PRO A 331 -7.64 0.51 17.33
C PRO A 331 -6.17 0.84 17.61
N THR A 332 -5.93 2.02 18.13
CA THR A 332 -4.62 2.51 18.53
C THR A 332 -4.65 2.99 19.97
N THR A 333 -3.51 3.37 20.52
CA THR A 333 -3.35 3.90 21.87
C THR A 333 -2.48 5.15 21.84
N LYS A 334 -2.60 6.01 22.83
CA LYS A 334 -1.78 7.21 22.98
C LYS A 334 -0.28 6.89 22.99
N ASN A 335 0.09 5.77 23.59
CA ASN A 335 1.46 5.29 23.65
C ASN A 335 1.58 4.03 22.78
N CYS A 336 2.08 4.16 21.57
CA CYS A 336 2.45 3.02 20.74
C CYS A 336 3.79 2.42 21.18
N VAL A 337 3.93 1.13 21.00
CA VAL A 337 5.18 0.38 21.24
C VAL A 337 6.19 0.69 20.16
N TYR A 338 5.76 0.58 18.90
CA TYR A 338 6.59 0.87 17.73
C TYR A 338 5.72 1.33 16.56
N ARG A 339 6.09 2.41 15.88
CA ARG A 339 5.27 3.02 14.80
C ARG A 339 3.80 3.12 15.24
N ASP A 340 2.90 2.51 14.47
CA ASP A 340 1.46 2.42 14.75
C ASP A 340 1.04 1.18 15.55
N PHE A 341 2.01 0.36 16.04
CA PHE A 341 1.70 -0.80 16.89
C PHE A 341 1.31 -0.33 18.31
N PRO A 342 0.06 -0.53 18.73
CA PRO A 342 -0.47 0.01 19.98
C PRO A 342 0.03 -0.75 21.23
N ASP A 343 -0.24 -0.19 22.41
CA ASP A 343 -0.10 -0.88 23.69
C ASP A 343 -1.27 -1.86 23.89
N VAL A 344 -1.15 -3.05 23.28
CA VAL A 344 -2.24 -4.04 23.16
C VAL A 344 -2.76 -4.61 24.47
N PHE A 345 -2.00 -4.47 25.58
CA PHE A 345 -2.43 -4.91 26.90
C PHE A 345 -3.10 -3.80 27.72
N SER A 346 -3.22 -2.59 27.18
CA SER A 346 -3.88 -1.47 27.86
C SER A 346 -5.41 -1.59 27.85
N GLU A 347 -6.07 -1.00 28.84
CA GLU A 347 -7.53 -0.85 28.83
C GLU A 347 -7.98 0.07 27.70
N GLU A 348 -7.17 1.12 27.38
CA GLU A 348 -7.41 2.00 26.24
C GLU A 348 -7.57 1.22 24.93
N TYR A 349 -6.73 0.22 24.69
CA TYR A 349 -6.82 -0.62 23.48
C TYR A 349 -8.12 -1.43 23.45
N ARG A 350 -8.55 -1.99 24.58
CA ARG A 350 -9.81 -2.74 24.68
C ARG A 350 -11.03 -1.85 24.41
N GLU A 351 -11.07 -0.67 25.02
CA GLU A 351 -12.18 0.27 24.82
C GLU A 351 -12.21 0.80 23.38
N ASN A 352 -11.06 1.17 22.81
CA ASN A 352 -10.96 1.59 21.42
C ASN A 352 -11.38 0.47 20.45
N SER A 353 -11.09 -0.79 20.76
CA SER A 353 -11.55 -1.95 19.98
C SER A 353 -13.07 -2.11 20.01
N LYS A 354 -13.72 -1.88 21.15
CA LYS A 354 -15.19 -1.89 21.24
C LYS A 354 -15.83 -0.76 20.43
N ILE A 355 -15.25 0.44 20.51
CA ILE A 355 -15.72 1.61 19.71
C ILE A 355 -15.56 1.33 18.22
N TYR A 356 -14.41 0.82 17.82
CA TYR A 356 -14.11 0.44 16.43
C TYR A 356 -15.10 -0.60 15.90
N ALA A 357 -15.43 -1.61 16.69
CA ALA A 357 -16.34 -2.68 16.29
C ALA A 357 -17.76 -2.18 16.00
N GLN A 358 -18.22 -1.07 16.63
CA GLN A 358 -19.55 -0.52 16.38
C GLN A 358 -19.77 -0.09 14.93
N ALA A 359 -18.72 0.20 14.17
CA ALA A 359 -18.83 0.51 12.75
C ALA A 359 -19.46 -0.65 11.94
N LEU A 360 -19.31 -1.89 12.39
CA LEU A 360 -19.92 -3.06 11.75
C LEU A 360 -21.44 -3.12 11.90
N SER A 361 -22.01 -2.45 12.90
CA SER A 361 -23.46 -2.50 13.21
C SER A 361 -24.35 -2.02 12.06
N GLU A 362 -23.88 -1.08 11.24
CA GLU A 362 -24.62 -0.53 10.09
C GLU A 362 -24.76 -1.50 8.91
N PHE A 363 -23.97 -2.58 8.90
CA PHE A 363 -23.95 -3.60 7.86
C PHE A 363 -24.71 -4.87 8.24
N LYS A 364 -25.11 -4.98 9.48
CA LYS A 364 -25.74 -6.19 10.03
C LYS A 364 -26.97 -6.60 9.24
N GLY A 365 -26.94 -7.82 8.73
CA GLY A 365 -28.04 -8.39 7.94
C GLY A 365 -28.07 -7.97 6.46
N ASP A 366 -27.05 -7.30 5.94
CA ASP A 366 -26.95 -7.00 4.51
C ASP A 366 -26.42 -8.23 3.73
N PRO A 367 -27.26 -8.89 2.91
CA PRO A 367 -26.85 -10.10 2.22
C PRO A 367 -25.83 -9.83 1.09
N TYR A 368 -25.62 -8.58 0.70
CA TYR A 368 -24.63 -8.21 -0.33
C TYR A 368 -23.24 -7.95 0.26
N LEU A 369 -23.12 -7.74 1.58
CA LEU A 369 -21.81 -7.66 2.20
C LEU A 369 -21.18 -9.05 2.27
N ILE A 370 -20.04 -9.25 1.59
CA ILE A 370 -19.24 -10.47 1.67
C ILE A 370 -18.56 -10.54 3.04
N GLY A 371 -17.92 -9.45 3.43
CA GLY A 371 -17.17 -9.36 4.66
C GLY A 371 -16.43 -8.03 4.79
N TYR A 372 -15.56 -7.95 5.78
CA TYR A 372 -14.83 -6.74 6.12
C TYR A 372 -13.34 -7.02 6.34
N PHE A 373 -12.49 -6.12 5.84
CA PHE A 373 -11.09 -6.06 6.24
C PHE A 373 -10.97 -5.26 7.54
N MET A 374 -10.24 -5.80 8.51
CA MET A 374 -10.01 -5.12 9.78
C MET A 374 -9.05 -3.95 9.62
N SER A 375 -8.05 -4.06 8.76
CA SER A 375 -7.03 -3.04 8.53
C SER A 375 -6.42 -3.21 7.16
N ASN A 376 -5.55 -2.27 6.79
CA ASN A 376 -4.71 -2.37 5.60
C ASN A 376 -3.29 -1.95 5.90
N GLU A 377 -2.34 -2.82 5.56
CA GLU A 377 -0.92 -2.51 5.52
C GLU A 377 -0.41 -1.75 6.77
N PRO A 378 -0.59 -2.29 8.00
CA PRO A 378 -0.14 -1.59 9.18
C PRO A 378 1.36 -1.29 9.10
N ASN A 379 1.74 -0.06 9.45
CA ASN A 379 3.10 0.47 9.18
C ASN A 379 4.20 -0.33 9.86
N TRP A 380 3.92 -0.93 11.02
CA TRP A 380 4.88 -1.78 11.72
C TRP A 380 5.21 -3.06 10.96
N ALA A 381 4.24 -3.61 10.22
CA ALA A 381 4.40 -4.87 9.50
C ALA A 381 5.27 -4.77 8.22
N PHE A 382 5.66 -3.56 7.80
CA PHE A 382 6.58 -3.35 6.67
C PHE A 382 8.05 -3.64 7.02
N VAL A 383 8.38 -3.75 8.31
CA VAL A 383 9.77 -3.97 8.73
C VAL A 383 10.11 -5.45 8.69
N TRP A 384 11.09 -5.82 7.86
CA TRP A 384 11.57 -7.19 7.74
C TRP A 384 12.12 -7.71 9.08
N LYS A 385 11.61 -8.87 9.52
CA LYS A 385 12.03 -9.55 10.75
C LYS A 385 11.96 -8.64 11.98
N LEU A 386 10.95 -7.79 12.07
CA LEU A 386 10.73 -6.93 13.21
C LEU A 386 10.49 -7.76 14.47
N ASN A 387 11.29 -7.52 15.49
CA ASN A 387 11.11 -8.10 16.83
C ASN A 387 10.40 -7.07 17.73
N LEU A 388 9.07 -7.15 17.82
CA LEU A 388 8.26 -6.25 18.65
C LEU A 388 8.53 -6.43 20.15
N GLY A 389 8.93 -7.63 20.58
CA GLY A 389 9.38 -7.87 21.94
C GLY A 389 10.61 -7.05 22.28
N TYR A 390 11.60 -7.01 21.37
CA TYR A 390 12.78 -6.15 21.51
C TYR A 390 12.41 -4.66 21.51
N GLU A 391 11.54 -4.21 20.58
CA GLU A 391 11.07 -2.82 20.57
C GLU A 391 10.34 -2.45 21.89
N THR A 392 9.58 -3.39 22.45
CA THR A 392 8.95 -3.23 23.77
C THR A 392 9.98 -3.14 24.88
N PHE A 393 11.01 -3.99 24.85
CA PHE A 393 12.08 -4.04 25.86
C PHE A 393 12.87 -2.73 25.93
N ILE A 394 13.30 -2.21 24.77
CA ILE A 394 14.09 -0.97 24.68
C ILE A 394 13.25 0.32 24.71
N SER A 395 11.92 0.22 24.70
CA SER A 395 11.07 1.41 24.72
C SER A 395 11.30 2.22 26.00
N PRO A 396 11.54 3.54 25.92
CA PRO A 396 11.64 4.39 27.11
C PRO A 396 10.29 4.65 27.78
N LYS A 397 9.18 4.19 27.16
CA LYS A 397 7.82 4.36 27.67
C LYS A 397 7.45 3.19 28.58
N THR A 398 6.88 3.49 29.73
CA THR A 398 6.30 2.48 30.61
C THR A 398 4.88 2.15 30.12
N THR A 399 4.79 1.22 29.16
CA THR A 399 3.51 0.72 28.62
C THR A 399 3.03 -0.51 29.41
N HIS A 400 1.74 -0.87 29.24
CA HIS A 400 1.22 -2.14 29.79
C HIS A 400 1.86 -3.33 29.08
N SER A 401 2.17 -3.21 27.79
CA SER A 401 2.93 -4.21 27.04
C SER A 401 4.33 -4.43 27.62
N LYS A 402 5.05 -3.36 28.05
CA LYS A 402 6.35 -3.51 28.70
C LYS A 402 6.26 -4.17 30.07
N LYS A 403 5.23 -3.85 30.84
CA LYS A 403 4.95 -4.56 32.12
C LYS A 403 4.63 -6.03 31.89
N LYS A 404 3.84 -6.33 30.85
CA LYS A 404 3.50 -7.71 30.48
C LYS A 404 4.72 -8.49 30.00
N LEU A 405 5.66 -7.84 29.31
CA LEU A 405 6.95 -8.42 28.96
C LEU A 405 7.75 -8.78 30.20
N ILE A 406 7.81 -7.90 31.21
CA ILE A 406 8.50 -8.17 32.46
C ILE A 406 7.89 -9.38 33.18
N GLU A 407 6.56 -9.47 33.29
CA GLU A 407 5.86 -10.63 33.85
C GLU A 407 6.19 -11.93 33.07
N PHE A 408 6.27 -11.85 31.73
CA PHE A 408 6.66 -12.99 30.90
C PHE A 408 8.09 -13.42 31.19
N LEU A 409 9.05 -12.49 31.23
CA LEU A 409 10.45 -12.80 31.51
C LEU A 409 10.65 -13.32 32.95
N GLU A 410 9.90 -12.82 33.93
CA GLU A 410 9.92 -13.32 35.31
C GLU A 410 9.44 -14.77 35.40
N GLN A 411 8.38 -15.13 34.63
CA GLN A 411 7.89 -16.50 34.55
C GLN A 411 8.87 -17.45 33.88
N GLU A 412 9.53 -17.01 32.80
CA GLU A 412 10.49 -17.83 32.05
C GLU A 412 11.81 -18.06 32.82
N TYR A 413 12.32 -17.04 33.49
CA TYR A 413 13.64 -17.08 34.13
C TYR A 413 13.62 -17.37 35.62
N GLY A 414 12.51 -17.11 36.30
CA GLY A 414 12.35 -17.33 37.75
C GLY A 414 13.21 -16.45 38.65
N CYS A 415 14.39 -16.00 38.20
CA CYS A 415 15.23 -15.06 38.94
C CYS A 415 16.02 -14.16 37.99
N ILE A 416 16.33 -12.94 38.44
CA ILE A 416 17.02 -11.94 37.63
C ILE A 416 18.46 -12.34 37.26
N ALA A 417 19.13 -13.14 38.09
CA ALA A 417 20.48 -13.61 37.79
C ALA A 417 20.53 -14.52 36.56
N SER A 418 19.50 -15.40 36.37
CA SER A 418 19.38 -16.23 35.19
C SER A 418 19.15 -15.38 33.94
N LEU A 419 18.24 -14.41 34.00
CA LEU A 419 18.00 -13.46 32.91
C LEU A 419 19.28 -12.69 32.54
N ASN A 420 19.96 -12.12 33.54
CA ASN A 420 21.21 -11.35 33.31
C ASN A 420 22.28 -12.19 32.63
N SER A 421 22.39 -13.49 32.98
CA SER A 421 23.31 -14.42 32.33
C SER A 421 23.05 -14.55 30.86
N ASP A 422 21.80 -14.78 30.47
CA ASP A 422 21.39 -15.01 29.07
C ASP A 422 21.33 -13.71 28.27
N PHE A 423 20.88 -12.62 28.87
CA PHE A 423 20.77 -11.31 28.21
C PHE A 423 22.11 -10.56 28.14
N GLY A 424 23.11 -10.94 28.94
CA GLY A 424 24.38 -10.21 29.04
C GLY A 424 24.20 -8.87 29.75
N THR A 425 23.25 -8.74 30.67
CA THR A 425 22.89 -7.52 31.39
C THR A 425 23.25 -7.59 32.87
N GLN A 426 22.97 -6.51 33.61
CA GLN A 426 23.27 -6.40 35.05
C GLN A 426 22.13 -5.70 35.80
N PHE A 427 20.88 -6.10 35.54
CA PHE A 427 19.73 -5.59 36.29
C PHE A 427 19.75 -6.08 37.74
N GLY A 428 19.33 -5.23 38.68
CA GLY A 428 19.23 -5.59 40.09
C GLY A 428 18.00 -6.46 40.38
N ASP A 429 16.91 -6.18 39.69
CA ASP A 429 15.67 -6.95 39.71
C ASP A 429 14.94 -6.87 38.36
N PHE A 430 13.78 -7.52 38.21
CA PHE A 430 13.00 -7.49 36.97
C PHE A 430 12.40 -6.12 36.67
N ASP A 431 12.09 -5.31 37.70
CA ASP A 431 11.55 -3.96 37.50
C ASP A 431 12.59 -3.00 36.88
N ASP A 432 13.88 -3.26 37.04
CA ASP A 432 14.94 -2.47 36.38
C ASP A 432 14.86 -2.51 34.85
N ILE A 433 14.21 -3.54 34.27
CA ILE A 433 13.94 -3.64 32.82
C ILE A 433 13.08 -2.45 32.33
N LEU A 434 12.30 -1.82 33.20
CA LEU A 434 11.58 -0.59 32.84
C LEU A 434 12.51 0.53 32.37
N ASN A 435 13.77 0.53 32.83
CA ASN A 435 14.78 1.52 32.49
C ASN A 435 15.61 1.13 31.24
N ALA A 436 15.39 -0.06 30.66
CA ALA A 436 16.08 -0.45 29.44
C ALA A 436 15.74 0.50 28.29
N GLY A 437 16.75 0.91 27.52
CA GLY A 437 16.67 1.85 26.42
C GLY A 437 17.48 1.40 25.20
N LEU A 438 17.59 2.26 24.19
CA LEU A 438 18.31 1.99 22.94
C LEU A 438 19.80 1.64 23.11
N ASP A 439 20.42 2.11 24.18
CA ASP A 439 21.81 1.87 24.56
C ASP A 439 22.00 0.57 25.38
N THR A 440 20.91 -0.09 25.77
CA THR A 440 20.96 -1.38 26.45
C THR A 440 21.39 -2.48 25.47
N LYS A 441 22.62 -2.95 25.61
CA LYS A 441 23.15 -4.06 24.81
C LYS A 441 22.64 -5.38 25.37
N ILE A 442 22.17 -6.26 24.50
CA ILE A 442 21.72 -7.61 24.85
C ILE A 442 22.35 -8.64 23.92
N SER A 443 22.33 -9.89 24.33
CA SER A 443 22.84 -11.04 23.58
C SER A 443 21.94 -11.44 22.39
N ALA A 444 22.40 -12.36 21.57
CA ALA A 444 21.58 -12.95 20.52
C ALA A 444 20.47 -13.85 21.11
N GLU A 445 20.78 -14.57 22.18
CA GLU A 445 19.83 -15.41 22.92
C GLU A 445 18.68 -14.59 23.50
N ALA A 446 18.97 -13.39 24.01
CA ALA A 446 17.95 -12.45 24.45
C ALA A 446 17.00 -12.02 23.32
N LEU A 447 17.52 -11.81 22.11
CA LEU A 447 16.67 -11.47 20.95
C LEU A 447 15.72 -12.61 20.58
N GLU A 448 16.17 -13.86 20.67
CA GLU A 448 15.32 -15.04 20.42
C GLU A 448 14.21 -15.16 21.48
N GLU A 449 14.54 -14.88 22.75
CA GLU A 449 13.56 -14.90 23.83
C GLU A 449 12.51 -13.79 23.68
N LEU A 450 12.93 -12.59 23.32
CA LEU A 450 12.04 -11.46 23.06
C LEU A 450 11.16 -11.68 21.83
N ASP A 451 11.62 -12.48 20.87
CA ASP A 451 10.82 -12.85 19.69
C ASP A 451 9.61 -13.74 20.08
N LYS A 452 9.72 -14.57 21.10
CA LYS A 452 8.55 -15.30 21.64
C LYS A 452 7.46 -14.34 22.14
N PHE A 453 7.87 -13.23 22.73
CA PHE A 453 6.91 -12.21 23.16
C PHE A 453 6.32 -11.42 22.00
N THR A 454 7.04 -11.29 20.88
CA THR A 454 6.50 -10.73 19.62
C THR A 454 5.23 -11.46 19.19
N LYS A 455 5.21 -12.78 19.25
CA LYS A 455 4.04 -13.61 18.90
C LYS A 455 2.83 -13.32 19.80
N ILE A 456 3.08 -13.16 21.09
CA ILE A 456 2.03 -12.81 22.06
C ILE A 456 1.46 -11.42 21.74
N LEU A 457 2.31 -10.45 21.41
CA LEU A 457 1.90 -9.10 21.04
C LEU A 457 1.02 -9.10 19.78
N ILE A 458 1.46 -9.77 18.70
CA ILE A 458 0.72 -9.82 17.45
C ILE A 458 -0.62 -10.54 17.63
N ARG A 459 -0.65 -11.63 18.39
CA ARG A 459 -1.88 -12.34 18.67
C ARG A 459 -2.89 -11.47 19.40
N GLU A 460 -2.49 -10.71 20.43
CA GLU A 460 -3.39 -9.79 21.15
C GLU A 460 -3.79 -8.58 20.27
N TYR A 461 -2.90 -8.09 19.41
CA TYR A 461 -3.20 -7.06 18.42
C TYR A 461 -4.40 -7.44 17.54
N ILE A 462 -4.48 -8.69 17.10
CA ILE A 462 -5.58 -9.19 16.26
C ILE A 462 -6.78 -9.61 17.10
N LYS A 463 -6.57 -10.38 18.15
CA LYS A 463 -7.62 -11.01 18.95
C LYS A 463 -8.61 -10.02 19.55
N VAL A 464 -8.11 -8.94 20.15
CA VAL A 464 -8.97 -8.00 20.90
C VAL A 464 -10.00 -7.34 19.99
N PRO A 465 -9.63 -6.66 18.87
CA PRO A 465 -10.62 -6.07 17.97
C PRO A 465 -11.43 -7.11 17.18
N ALA A 466 -10.86 -8.26 16.80
CA ALA A 466 -11.60 -9.31 16.09
C ALA A 466 -12.72 -9.89 16.97
N SER A 467 -12.43 -10.10 18.28
CA SER A 467 -13.46 -10.55 19.23
C SER A 467 -14.58 -9.54 19.39
N ALA A 468 -14.23 -8.24 19.49
CA ALA A 468 -15.24 -7.18 19.58
C ALA A 468 -16.11 -7.08 18.30
N LEU A 469 -15.53 -7.25 17.11
CA LEU A 469 -16.28 -7.30 15.84
C LEU A 469 -17.23 -8.51 15.80
N LYS A 470 -16.77 -9.68 16.23
CA LYS A 470 -17.58 -10.91 16.27
C LYS A 470 -18.79 -10.82 17.23
N GLU A 471 -18.66 -10.04 18.31
CA GLU A 471 -19.79 -9.74 19.22
C GLU A 471 -20.85 -8.86 18.55
N VAL A 472 -20.45 -7.96 17.66
CA VAL A 472 -21.37 -7.10 16.92
C VAL A 472 -22.05 -7.86 15.79
N ASP A 473 -21.30 -8.60 14.97
CA ASP A 473 -21.83 -9.40 13.86
C ASP A 473 -21.08 -10.73 13.74
N ALA A 474 -21.83 -11.81 13.90
CA ALA A 474 -21.30 -13.16 13.84
C ALA A 474 -21.35 -13.79 12.44
N HIS A 475 -21.97 -13.13 11.46
CA HIS A 475 -22.33 -13.73 10.17
C HIS A 475 -21.43 -13.32 9.01
N HIS A 476 -21.07 -12.03 8.92
CA HIS A 476 -20.21 -11.57 7.83
C HIS A 476 -18.76 -12.01 8.07
N LEU A 477 -18.06 -12.29 6.97
CA LEU A 477 -16.69 -12.81 7.00
C LEU A 477 -15.68 -11.75 7.48
N ASN A 478 -14.82 -12.15 8.41
CA ASN A 478 -13.63 -11.38 8.75
C ASN A 478 -12.52 -11.71 7.75
N LEU A 479 -12.21 -10.77 6.86
CA LEU A 479 -11.24 -10.94 5.76
C LEU A 479 -9.79 -10.63 6.19
N GLY A 480 -9.53 -10.35 7.47
CA GLY A 480 -8.19 -10.15 8.04
C GLY A 480 -7.62 -8.74 7.86
N ILE A 481 -6.29 -8.64 7.87
CA ILE A 481 -5.52 -7.37 7.97
C ILE A 481 -5.06 -6.82 6.62
N ARG A 482 -5.07 -7.55 5.52
CA ARG A 482 -4.49 -7.15 4.22
C ARG A 482 -3.02 -6.70 4.35
N TYR A 483 -2.14 -7.61 4.73
CA TYR A 483 -0.72 -7.30 4.79
C TYR A 483 -0.15 -6.99 3.40
N ALA A 484 0.72 -5.98 3.29
CA ALA A 484 1.41 -5.61 2.04
C ALA A 484 2.21 -6.79 1.47
N TYR A 485 2.88 -7.51 2.34
CA TYR A 485 3.63 -8.75 2.10
C TYR A 485 3.93 -9.42 3.45
N ILE A 486 4.36 -10.67 3.42
CA ILE A 486 4.77 -11.37 4.64
C ILE A 486 6.22 -11.02 4.95
N SER A 487 6.42 -10.04 5.81
CA SER A 487 7.74 -9.56 6.24
C SER A 487 8.36 -10.42 7.34
N ASN A 488 7.53 -11.15 8.10
CA ASN A 488 7.91 -12.05 9.18
C ASN A 488 6.88 -13.17 9.29
N GLU A 489 7.29 -14.38 9.67
CA GLU A 489 6.37 -15.50 9.92
C GLU A 489 5.43 -15.25 11.11
N ASP A 490 5.82 -14.41 12.05
CA ASP A 490 4.97 -14.02 13.19
C ASP A 490 3.68 -13.29 12.78
N LEU A 491 3.59 -12.79 11.54
CA LEU A 491 2.35 -12.22 11.00
C LEU A 491 1.20 -13.24 10.86
N PHE A 492 1.50 -14.52 11.00
CA PHE A 492 0.48 -15.58 11.07
C PHE A 492 -0.11 -15.78 12.46
N GLU A 493 0.45 -15.16 13.50
CA GLU A 493 -0.12 -15.22 14.84
C GLU A 493 -1.47 -14.50 14.90
N GLY A 494 -2.45 -15.10 15.57
CA GLY A 494 -3.81 -14.58 15.63
C GLY A 494 -4.67 -14.87 14.39
N LYS A 495 -4.16 -15.61 13.40
CA LYS A 495 -4.91 -16.00 12.19
C LYS A 495 -6.23 -16.69 12.47
N GLU A 496 -6.34 -17.43 13.60
CA GLU A 496 -7.55 -18.14 14.00
C GLU A 496 -8.75 -17.22 14.29
N PHE A 497 -8.54 -15.91 14.34
CA PHE A 497 -9.59 -14.91 14.46
C PHE A 497 -10.09 -14.38 13.12
N PHE A 498 -9.54 -14.83 12.00
CA PHE A 498 -9.96 -14.51 10.64
C PHE A 498 -10.77 -15.66 10.03
N ASP A 499 -11.65 -15.34 9.08
CA ASP A 499 -12.26 -16.32 8.19
C ASP A 499 -11.44 -16.47 6.90
N VAL A 500 -10.79 -15.40 6.43
CA VAL A 500 -9.90 -15.35 5.27
C VAL A 500 -8.59 -14.67 5.65
N PHE A 501 -7.47 -15.23 5.21
CA PHE A 501 -6.19 -14.53 5.31
C PHE A 501 -5.97 -13.67 4.07
N SER A 502 -5.85 -12.35 4.22
CA SER A 502 -5.68 -11.44 3.10
C SER A 502 -4.29 -10.82 3.03
N ILE A 503 -3.81 -10.68 1.80
CA ILE A 503 -2.55 -10.00 1.46
C ILE A 503 -2.77 -9.08 0.26
N ASN A 504 -1.91 -8.09 0.08
CA ASN A 504 -1.74 -7.39 -1.19
C ASN A 504 -0.62 -8.07 -1.99
N CYS A 505 -0.74 -8.13 -3.31
CA CYS A 505 0.26 -8.84 -4.12
C CYS A 505 0.45 -8.16 -5.48
N TYR A 506 1.46 -7.32 -5.57
CA TYR A 506 1.81 -6.55 -6.76
C TYR A 506 2.88 -7.25 -7.63
N ASP A 507 2.77 -8.57 -7.78
CA ASP A 507 3.59 -9.36 -8.70
C ASP A 507 2.89 -9.58 -10.05
N ASP A 508 3.57 -10.21 -11.01
CA ASP A 508 2.98 -10.56 -12.32
C ASP A 508 1.88 -11.62 -12.15
N HIS A 509 2.00 -12.47 -11.14
CA HIS A 509 1.04 -13.51 -10.73
C HIS A 509 1.03 -13.67 -9.21
N CYS A 510 -0.11 -14.02 -8.63
CA CYS A 510 -0.24 -14.17 -7.18
C CYS A 510 0.09 -15.57 -6.65
N GLU A 511 0.32 -16.56 -7.50
CA GLU A 511 0.41 -17.98 -7.13
C GLU A 511 1.41 -18.22 -6.01
N LYS A 512 2.64 -17.71 -6.14
CA LYS A 512 3.71 -17.91 -5.16
C LYS A 512 3.33 -17.35 -3.79
N ALA A 513 2.80 -16.13 -3.75
CA ALA A 513 2.41 -15.46 -2.52
C ALA A 513 1.22 -16.16 -1.85
N VAL A 514 0.19 -16.49 -2.64
CA VAL A 514 -1.02 -17.18 -2.15
C VAL A 514 -0.69 -18.56 -1.60
N LYS A 515 0.11 -19.37 -2.33
CA LYS A 515 0.52 -20.70 -1.86
C LYS A 515 1.36 -20.63 -0.60
N ASN A 516 2.31 -19.69 -0.50
CA ASN A 516 3.11 -19.51 0.71
C ASN A 516 2.23 -19.16 1.92
N VAL A 517 1.26 -18.27 1.75
CA VAL A 517 0.31 -17.92 2.81
C VAL A 517 -0.55 -19.14 3.20
N PHE A 518 -1.06 -19.90 2.22
CA PHE A 518 -1.85 -21.08 2.48
C PHE A 518 -1.05 -22.18 3.22
N GLU A 519 0.18 -22.44 2.81
CA GLU A 519 1.07 -23.43 3.45
C GLU A 519 1.28 -23.12 4.95
N LYS A 520 1.40 -21.84 5.30
CA LYS A 520 1.62 -21.38 6.68
C LYS A 520 0.33 -21.20 7.50
N SER A 521 -0.72 -20.72 6.86
CA SER A 521 -1.98 -20.42 7.55
C SER A 521 -2.97 -21.58 7.57
N GLN A 522 -2.99 -22.41 6.52
CA GLN A 522 -4.01 -23.42 6.23
C GLN A 522 -5.42 -22.80 6.09
N MET A 523 -5.51 -21.55 5.64
CA MET A 523 -6.74 -20.77 5.49
C MET A 523 -6.99 -20.40 4.02
N PRO A 524 -8.25 -20.11 3.63
CA PRO A 524 -8.53 -19.48 2.35
C PRO A 524 -7.81 -18.13 2.26
N VAL A 525 -7.29 -17.80 1.07
CA VAL A 525 -6.49 -16.60 0.83
C VAL A 525 -7.21 -15.67 -0.14
N MET A 526 -7.19 -14.37 0.16
CA MET A 526 -7.67 -13.32 -0.73
C MET A 526 -6.56 -12.33 -1.04
N VAL A 527 -6.43 -11.93 -2.30
CA VAL A 527 -5.57 -10.82 -2.69
C VAL A 527 -6.41 -9.55 -2.66
N GLY A 528 -6.13 -8.68 -1.70
CA GLY A 528 -6.88 -7.44 -1.48
C GLY A 528 -6.52 -6.33 -2.46
N GLU A 529 -5.29 -6.34 -3.02
CA GLU A 529 -4.84 -5.37 -4.01
C GLU A 529 -3.87 -5.99 -5.01
N PHE A 530 -4.04 -5.64 -6.28
CA PHE A 530 -3.06 -5.76 -7.35
C PHE A 530 -3.32 -4.73 -8.42
N HIS A 531 -2.30 -4.28 -9.16
CA HIS A 531 -2.49 -3.44 -10.32
C HIS A 531 -1.40 -3.62 -11.38
N PHE A 532 -1.71 -3.12 -12.58
CA PHE A 532 -0.77 -2.88 -13.65
C PHE A 532 -1.02 -1.48 -14.20
N GLY A 533 0.04 -0.76 -14.56
CA GLY A 533 -0.03 0.57 -15.15
C GLY A 533 0.80 0.68 -16.42
N ALA A 534 0.49 1.67 -17.25
CA ALA A 534 1.21 1.94 -18.49
C ALA A 534 1.45 3.45 -18.69
N LEU A 535 2.38 3.81 -19.59
CA LEU A 535 2.76 5.21 -19.85
C LEU A 535 2.30 5.72 -21.21
N ASP A 536 1.57 4.94 -22.00
CA ASP A 536 1.13 5.31 -23.37
C ASP A 536 -0.13 6.19 -23.39
N ALA A 537 -0.79 6.38 -22.25
CA ALA A 537 -1.91 7.30 -22.09
C ALA A 537 -1.94 7.90 -20.67
N GLY A 538 -2.62 9.03 -20.50
CA GLY A 538 -2.90 9.62 -19.19
C GLY A 538 -1.67 10.04 -18.40
N LEU A 539 -1.42 9.40 -17.27
CA LEU A 539 -0.47 9.82 -16.24
C LEU A 539 0.97 9.34 -16.47
N PRO A 540 1.96 9.99 -15.82
CA PRO A 540 3.37 9.73 -16.05
C PRO A 540 3.97 8.63 -15.18
N ALA A 541 3.17 7.84 -14.45
CA ALA A 541 3.67 6.76 -13.59
C ALA A 541 2.82 5.50 -13.71
N THR A 542 3.50 4.35 -13.74
CA THR A 542 2.85 3.03 -13.87
C THR A 542 2.37 2.45 -12.55
N GLY A 543 2.73 3.06 -11.44
CA GLY A 543 2.62 2.39 -10.15
C GLY A 543 3.69 1.30 -9.95
N ILE A 544 3.37 0.31 -9.13
CA ILE A 544 4.33 -0.72 -8.70
C ILE A 544 4.66 -1.69 -9.85
N ARG A 545 3.64 -2.03 -10.67
CA ARG A 545 3.82 -2.91 -11.83
C ARG A 545 3.54 -2.18 -13.14
N GLY A 546 4.61 -1.94 -13.90
CA GLY A 546 4.57 -1.31 -15.21
C GLY A 546 4.53 -2.33 -16.34
N VAL A 547 3.72 -2.03 -17.37
CA VAL A 547 3.66 -2.76 -18.65
C VAL A 547 3.75 -1.78 -19.81
N ALA A 548 3.93 -2.29 -21.04
CA ALA A 548 4.29 -1.47 -22.18
C ALA A 548 3.15 -0.57 -22.71
N SER A 549 1.87 -0.96 -22.53
CA SER A 549 0.71 -0.24 -23.07
C SER A 549 -0.58 -0.58 -22.35
N GLN A 550 -1.65 0.18 -22.62
CA GLN A 550 -2.99 -0.11 -22.11
C GLN A 550 -3.48 -1.50 -22.54
N THR A 551 -3.18 -1.93 -23.77
CA THR A 551 -3.49 -3.30 -24.22
C THR A 551 -2.75 -4.36 -23.39
N GLU A 552 -1.48 -4.15 -23.09
CA GLU A 552 -0.71 -5.07 -22.22
C GLU A 552 -1.23 -5.04 -20.77
N ARG A 553 -1.76 -3.91 -20.29
CA ARG A 553 -2.47 -3.84 -19.00
C ARG A 553 -3.66 -4.80 -18.97
N GLY A 554 -4.53 -4.72 -19.97
CA GLY A 554 -5.69 -5.61 -20.07
C GLY A 554 -5.28 -7.09 -20.05
N LYS A 555 -4.24 -7.45 -20.81
CA LYS A 555 -3.70 -8.82 -20.85
C LYS A 555 -3.12 -9.25 -19.49
N ALA A 556 -2.35 -8.38 -18.83
CA ALA A 556 -1.75 -8.67 -17.54
C ALA A 556 -2.81 -8.87 -16.45
N ILE A 557 -3.83 -8.00 -16.39
CA ILE A 557 -4.97 -8.14 -15.46
C ILE A 557 -5.70 -9.47 -15.73
N SER A 558 -6.00 -9.77 -16.99
CA SER A 558 -6.66 -11.02 -17.38
C SER A 558 -5.87 -12.25 -16.97
N ALA A 559 -4.55 -12.25 -17.22
CA ALA A 559 -3.65 -13.33 -16.83
C ALA A 559 -3.59 -13.51 -15.32
N TYR A 560 -3.52 -12.41 -14.56
CA TYR A 560 -3.49 -12.42 -13.10
C TYR A 560 -4.77 -13.04 -12.50
N VAL A 561 -5.94 -12.59 -12.95
CA VAL A 561 -7.22 -13.11 -12.46
C VAL A 561 -7.40 -14.59 -12.83
N ASN A 562 -7.01 -14.99 -14.05
CA ASN A 562 -7.05 -16.40 -14.46
C ASN A 562 -6.07 -17.27 -13.66
N ASN A 563 -4.87 -16.78 -13.38
CA ASN A 563 -3.93 -17.47 -12.50
C ASN A 563 -4.55 -17.68 -11.10
N ALA A 564 -5.10 -16.63 -10.51
CA ALA A 564 -5.72 -16.70 -9.18
C ALA A 564 -6.90 -17.70 -9.11
N LYS A 565 -7.77 -17.71 -10.12
CA LYS A 565 -8.91 -18.65 -10.20
C LYS A 565 -8.49 -20.13 -10.22
N ASN A 566 -7.29 -20.41 -10.70
CA ASN A 566 -6.76 -21.77 -10.78
C ASN A 566 -6.02 -22.22 -9.50
N ILE A 567 -5.99 -21.38 -8.46
CA ILE A 567 -5.38 -21.69 -7.16
C ILE A 567 -6.49 -22.06 -6.18
N GLY A 568 -6.63 -23.33 -5.83
CA GLY A 568 -7.74 -23.85 -5.04
C GLY A 568 -7.96 -23.22 -3.66
N CYS A 569 -6.97 -22.56 -3.10
CA CYS A 569 -7.07 -21.83 -1.85
C CYS A 569 -7.33 -20.32 -2.03
N CYS A 570 -7.30 -19.80 -3.27
CA CYS A 570 -7.58 -18.39 -3.56
C CYS A 570 -9.09 -18.18 -3.76
N VAL A 571 -9.70 -17.31 -2.95
CA VAL A 571 -11.16 -17.07 -2.98
C VAL A 571 -11.56 -15.75 -3.63
N GLY A 572 -10.59 -14.91 -3.98
CA GLY A 572 -10.84 -13.65 -4.69
C GLY A 572 -9.59 -12.78 -4.84
N VAL A 573 -9.67 -11.86 -5.80
CA VAL A 573 -8.64 -10.84 -6.07
C VAL A 573 -9.29 -9.50 -6.37
N HIS A 574 -8.74 -8.40 -5.84
CA HIS A 574 -9.27 -7.05 -6.04
C HIS A 574 -8.26 -6.18 -6.79
N TYR A 575 -8.74 -5.56 -7.87
CA TYR A 575 -7.97 -4.64 -8.70
C TYR A 575 -7.92 -3.25 -8.07
N PHE A 576 -6.75 -2.73 -7.84
CA PHE A 576 -6.51 -1.39 -7.34
C PHE A 576 -6.10 -0.50 -8.51
N GLN A 577 -6.98 0.36 -9.10
CA GLN A 577 -8.28 0.82 -8.62
C GLN A 577 -9.18 1.25 -9.80
N LEU A 578 -10.41 1.77 -9.53
CA LEU A 578 -11.34 2.20 -10.58
C LEU A 578 -10.83 3.39 -11.39
N ASN A 579 -10.45 4.47 -10.72
CA ASN A 579 -10.02 5.72 -11.35
C ASN A 579 -8.50 5.82 -11.42
N ASP A 580 -7.97 6.51 -12.43
CA ASP A 580 -6.61 7.03 -12.36
C ASP A 580 -6.45 7.94 -11.13
N GLN A 581 -5.22 8.05 -10.66
CA GLN A 581 -4.89 8.97 -9.59
C GLN A 581 -4.69 10.39 -10.15
N PRO A 582 -4.69 11.46 -9.34
CA PRO A 582 -4.43 12.80 -9.84
C PRO A 582 -2.97 12.97 -10.28
N TYR A 583 -2.74 13.71 -11.36
CA TYR A 583 -1.39 13.96 -11.90
C TYR A 583 -0.40 14.49 -10.85
N LEU A 584 -0.83 15.43 -10.02
CA LEU A 584 -0.02 16.03 -8.95
C LEU A 584 0.15 15.13 -7.72
N GLY A 585 -0.40 13.93 -7.77
CA GLY A 585 -0.42 12.95 -6.68
C GLY A 585 -1.56 13.16 -5.68
N ARG A 586 -2.14 12.07 -5.23
CA ARG A 586 -3.17 12.05 -4.17
C ARG A 586 -2.56 12.42 -2.81
N PHE A 587 -3.28 12.25 -1.72
CA PHE A 587 -2.87 12.63 -0.34
C PHE A 587 -1.49 12.08 0.09
N ASP A 588 -1.10 10.90 -0.37
CA ASP A 588 0.19 10.27 -0.09
C ASP A 588 1.24 10.50 -1.19
N GLY A 589 0.88 11.16 -2.29
CA GLY A 589 1.74 11.52 -3.39
C GLY A 589 1.78 10.53 -4.56
N GLU A 590 0.94 9.50 -4.60
CA GLU A 590 0.83 8.61 -5.77
C GLU A 590 0.12 9.31 -6.94
N ASN A 591 0.62 9.07 -8.16
CA ASN A 591 0.06 9.62 -9.41
C ASN A 591 0.02 8.58 -10.53
N TYR A 592 -0.47 7.39 -10.25
CA TYR A 592 -0.38 6.22 -11.10
C TYR A 592 -1.46 6.15 -12.17
N ASN A 593 -1.07 5.78 -13.40
CA ASN A 593 -2.00 5.38 -14.48
C ASN A 593 -2.40 3.92 -14.32
N ILE A 594 -3.32 3.66 -13.44
CA ILE A 594 -3.81 2.33 -13.08
C ILE A 594 -5.33 2.19 -13.14
N GLY A 595 -6.04 3.30 -13.36
CA GLY A 595 -7.49 3.34 -13.43
C GLY A 595 -8.07 2.54 -14.60
N LEU A 596 -9.25 2.00 -14.45
CA LEU A 596 -10.05 1.50 -15.57
C LEU A 596 -10.72 2.66 -16.32
N VAL A 597 -10.82 3.80 -15.65
CA VAL A 597 -11.24 5.08 -16.20
C VAL A 597 -10.27 6.20 -15.82
N ASP A 598 -10.17 7.23 -16.65
CA ASP A 598 -9.36 8.41 -16.40
C ASP A 598 -10.06 9.46 -15.51
N VAL A 599 -9.40 10.59 -15.27
CA VAL A 599 -9.91 11.71 -14.48
C VAL A 599 -11.19 12.35 -15.05
N CYS A 600 -11.48 12.15 -16.34
CA CYS A 600 -12.70 12.58 -17.03
C CYS A 600 -13.79 11.48 -17.08
N CYS A 601 -13.63 10.40 -16.30
CA CYS A 601 -14.51 9.24 -16.34
C CYS A 601 -14.58 8.56 -17.72
N ARG A 602 -13.53 8.70 -18.56
CA ARG A 602 -13.43 7.99 -19.83
C ARG A 602 -12.82 6.60 -19.61
N GLU A 603 -13.45 5.61 -20.22
CA GLU A 603 -13.04 4.20 -20.14
C GLU A 603 -11.78 3.95 -20.98
N TYR A 604 -10.80 3.23 -20.43
CA TYR A 604 -9.70 2.65 -21.19
C TYR A 604 -10.15 1.36 -21.87
N THR A 605 -10.79 1.50 -23.04
CA THR A 605 -11.40 0.36 -23.76
C THR A 605 -10.38 -0.71 -24.12
N GLU A 606 -9.13 -0.34 -24.40
CA GLU A 606 -8.01 -1.25 -24.63
C GLU A 606 -7.73 -2.18 -23.44
N VAL A 607 -8.12 -1.78 -22.23
CA VAL A 607 -8.01 -2.58 -21.00
C VAL A 607 -9.31 -3.36 -20.77
N THR A 608 -10.43 -2.65 -20.76
CA THR A 608 -11.71 -3.15 -20.26
C THR A 608 -12.36 -4.17 -21.19
N ASP A 609 -12.14 -4.06 -22.50
CA ASP A 609 -12.61 -5.06 -23.47
C ASP A 609 -11.87 -6.40 -23.32
N ILE A 610 -10.61 -6.39 -22.85
CA ILE A 610 -9.81 -7.60 -22.63
C ILE A 610 -10.20 -8.28 -21.31
N ILE A 611 -10.46 -7.52 -20.24
CA ILE A 611 -10.82 -8.10 -18.95
C ILE A 611 -12.27 -8.57 -18.88
N SER A 612 -13.15 -8.04 -19.70
CA SER A 612 -14.60 -8.33 -19.74
C SER A 612 -14.97 -9.82 -19.82
N PRO A 613 -14.26 -10.68 -20.57
CA PRO A 613 -14.55 -12.12 -20.62
C PRO A 613 -14.10 -12.92 -19.40
N VAL A 614 -13.11 -12.43 -18.65
CA VAL A 614 -12.36 -13.22 -17.65
C VAL A 614 -13.22 -13.72 -16.50
N SER A 615 -14.19 -12.94 -16.07
CA SER A 615 -15.08 -13.32 -14.97
C SER A 615 -16.17 -14.31 -15.37
N ARG A 616 -16.51 -14.39 -16.66
CA ARG A 616 -17.55 -15.26 -17.19
C ARG A 616 -17.07 -16.70 -17.42
N ILE A 617 -15.75 -16.92 -17.38
CA ILE A 617 -15.18 -18.26 -17.50
C ILE A 617 -15.29 -18.90 -16.11
N PRO A 618 -16.03 -20.02 -15.94
CA PRO A 618 -16.04 -20.77 -14.69
C PRO A 618 -14.61 -21.14 -14.31
N ALA A 619 -14.27 -21.18 -13.02
CA ALA A 619 -13.04 -21.78 -12.57
C ALA A 619 -13.02 -23.23 -13.08
N ILE A 620 -12.09 -23.56 -13.96
CA ILE A 620 -11.95 -24.92 -14.48
C ILE A 620 -11.18 -25.69 -13.40
N PHE A 621 -11.92 -26.25 -12.47
CA PHE A 621 -11.37 -27.30 -11.60
C PHE A 621 -11.36 -28.58 -12.44
N PHE A 622 -10.20 -28.93 -12.99
CA PHE A 622 -9.95 -30.24 -13.56
C PHE A 622 -9.66 -31.28 -12.47
#